data_969b67b1c4290d7216dfc2ac3415ea22
#
_entry.id   969b67b1c4290d7216dfc2ac3415ea22
#
_cell.length_a   1.000
_cell.length_b   1.000
_cell.length_c   1.000
_cell.angle_alpha   90.00
_cell.angle_beta   90.00
_cell.angle_gamma   90.00
#
_symmetry.space_group_name_H-M   'P 1'
#
loop_
_entity.id
_entity.type
_entity.pdbx_description
1 polymer ?
#
loop_
_entity_poly.entity_id
_entity_poly.type
_entity_poly.pdbx_seq_one_letter_code
_entity_poly.pdbx_strand_id
1 'polypeptide(L)'
;MAVLSKKDKTGILIIIICAIIFIGIGVIAIIVNNNKIELDENTLCLIKKPPSGHTAILVDRTDPLSQNQSKWLFILVNKIKANLPVYGKLSIIPITKESGKFLNPIFSLCSPRRGNKANPFYENPRKLKNFF
;
A
#
# COMPACT_ATOMS: atom_id res chain seq x y z
N MET A 1 4.80 -20.11 -57.69
CA MET A 1 5.10 -19.18 -56.61
C MET A 1 4.54 -17.81 -56.96
N ALA A 2 3.52 -17.36 -56.25
CA ALA A 2 2.91 -16.04 -56.54
C ALA A 2 3.88 -14.92 -56.09
N VAL A 3 4.31 -14.12 -57.04
CA VAL A 3 5.17 -12.95 -56.77
C VAL A 3 4.28 -11.87 -56.17
N LEU A 4 4.40 -11.64 -54.85
CA LEU A 4 3.68 -10.59 -54.13
C LEU A 4 4.00 -9.21 -54.74
N SER A 5 2.96 -8.46 -55.10
CA SER A 5 3.05 -7.09 -55.58
C SER A 5 3.71 -6.19 -54.52
N LYS A 6 4.37 -5.09 -54.96
CA LYS A 6 4.93 -4.11 -54.02
C LYS A 6 3.90 -3.57 -53.00
N LYS A 7 2.64 -3.41 -53.41
CA LYS A 7 1.53 -2.98 -52.57
C LYS A 7 1.20 -4.02 -51.48
N ASP A 8 1.23 -5.31 -51.82
CA ASP A 8 0.98 -6.38 -50.86
C ASP A 8 2.08 -6.48 -49.79
N LYS A 9 3.33 -6.29 -50.19
CA LYS A 9 4.47 -6.27 -49.24
C LYS A 9 4.34 -5.12 -48.24
N THR A 10 3.90 -3.92 -48.69
CA THR A 10 3.67 -2.78 -47.78
C THR A 10 2.50 -3.05 -46.83
N GLY A 11 1.41 -3.68 -47.32
CA GLY A 11 0.28 -4.06 -46.48
C GLY A 11 0.66 -5.07 -45.38
N ILE A 12 1.45 -6.08 -45.73
CA ILE A 12 1.95 -7.08 -44.79
C ILE A 12 2.85 -6.44 -43.73
N LEU A 13 3.74 -5.51 -44.13
CA LEU A 13 4.63 -4.80 -43.21
C LEU A 13 3.83 -4.00 -42.17
N ILE A 14 2.78 -3.28 -42.61
CA ILE A 14 1.91 -2.52 -41.70
C ILE A 14 1.22 -3.43 -40.70
N ILE A 15 0.69 -4.58 -41.14
CA ILE A 15 0.05 -5.55 -40.27
C ILE A 15 1.01 -6.07 -39.20
N ILE A 16 2.26 -6.38 -39.60
CA ILE A 16 3.28 -6.86 -38.65
C ILE A 16 3.61 -5.77 -37.60
N ILE A 17 3.78 -4.54 -38.03
CA ILE A 17 4.04 -3.43 -37.10
C ILE A 17 2.88 -3.25 -36.11
N CYS A 18 1.63 -3.26 -36.59
CA CYS A 18 0.46 -3.18 -35.73
C CYS A 18 0.42 -4.35 -34.72
N ALA A 19 0.69 -5.57 -35.16
CA ALA A 19 0.70 -6.74 -34.28
C ALA A 19 1.77 -6.60 -33.17
N ILE A 20 2.97 -6.12 -33.49
CA ILE A 20 4.03 -5.89 -32.51
C ILE A 20 3.60 -4.83 -31.48
N ILE A 21 2.96 -3.74 -31.92
CA ILE A 21 2.45 -2.69 -31.02
C ILE A 21 1.40 -3.26 -30.07
N PHE A 22 0.44 -4.03 -30.57
CA PHE A 22 -0.61 -4.66 -29.74
C PHE A 22 -0.03 -5.64 -28.71
N ILE A 23 0.94 -6.45 -29.09
CA ILE A 23 1.64 -7.34 -28.18
C ILE A 23 2.38 -6.54 -27.09
N GLY A 24 3.07 -5.46 -27.47
CA GLY A 24 3.76 -4.58 -26.53
C GLY A 24 2.82 -3.96 -25.49
N ILE A 25 1.66 -3.44 -25.93
CA ILE A 25 0.64 -2.89 -25.04
C ILE A 25 0.11 -3.97 -24.09
N GLY A 26 -0.17 -5.17 -24.61
CA GLY A 26 -0.64 -6.30 -23.82
C GLY A 26 0.34 -6.70 -22.72
N VAL A 27 1.62 -6.80 -23.03
CA VAL A 27 2.68 -7.12 -22.06
C VAL A 27 2.76 -6.04 -20.98
N ILE A 28 2.75 -4.75 -21.35
CA ILE A 28 2.76 -3.64 -20.39
C ILE A 28 1.54 -3.71 -19.47
N ALA A 29 0.34 -3.95 -20.01
CA ALA A 29 -0.88 -4.07 -19.22
C ALA A 29 -0.80 -5.20 -18.19
N ILE A 30 -0.26 -6.35 -18.55
CA ILE A 30 -0.06 -7.49 -17.64
C ILE A 30 0.93 -7.12 -16.53
N ILE A 31 2.07 -6.50 -16.87
CA ILE A 31 3.09 -6.10 -15.89
C ILE A 31 2.51 -5.10 -14.90
N VAL A 32 1.78 -4.08 -15.38
CA VAL A 32 1.14 -3.09 -14.51
C VAL A 32 0.11 -3.72 -13.59
N ASN A 33 -0.72 -4.64 -14.12
CA ASN A 33 -1.75 -5.30 -13.33
C ASN A 33 -1.16 -6.20 -12.23
N ASN A 34 -0.09 -6.94 -12.52
CA ASN A 34 0.57 -7.82 -11.55
C ASN A 34 1.31 -7.05 -10.44
N ASN A 35 1.71 -5.80 -10.71
CA ASN A 35 2.43 -4.95 -9.76
C ASN A 35 1.51 -3.99 -8.98
N LYS A 36 0.18 -4.11 -9.11
CA LYS A 36 -0.75 -3.31 -8.32
C LYS A 36 -0.54 -3.54 -6.83
N ILE A 37 -0.50 -2.44 -6.11
CA ILE A 37 -0.37 -2.43 -4.65
C ILE A 37 -1.76 -2.59 -4.05
N GLU A 38 -2.01 -3.74 -3.44
CA GLU A 38 -3.24 -4.05 -2.73
C GLU A 38 -3.05 -3.77 -1.25
N LEU A 39 -3.91 -2.90 -0.70
CA LEU A 39 -3.95 -2.54 0.70
C LEU A 39 -5.17 -3.19 1.34
N ASP A 40 -5.00 -3.71 2.53
CA ASP A 40 -6.10 -4.14 3.40
C ASP A 40 -6.96 -2.93 3.76
N GLU A 41 -8.28 -3.05 3.67
CA GLU A 41 -9.20 -1.92 3.85
C GLU A 41 -9.28 -1.43 5.30
N ASN A 42 -9.04 -2.31 6.26
CA ASN A 42 -9.14 -2.01 7.68
C ASN A 42 -7.82 -1.52 8.26
N THR A 43 -6.72 -2.15 7.88
CA THR A 43 -5.41 -1.88 8.46
C THR A 43 -4.51 -1.03 7.56
N LEU A 44 -4.86 -0.86 6.28
CA LEU A 44 -4.06 -0.21 5.23
C LEU A 44 -2.67 -0.81 5.04
N CYS A 45 -2.47 -2.02 5.53
CA CYS A 45 -1.25 -2.75 5.34
C CYS A 45 -1.21 -3.40 3.95
N LEU A 46 -0.01 -3.63 3.44
CA LEU A 46 0.18 -4.36 2.20
C LEU A 46 -0.28 -5.81 2.39
N ILE A 47 -1.15 -6.31 1.48
CA ILE A 47 -1.65 -7.69 1.55
C ILE A 47 -0.55 -8.68 1.16
N LYS A 48 0.23 -8.35 0.12
CA LYS A 48 1.20 -9.28 -0.49
C LYS A 48 2.64 -9.08 -0.01
N LYS A 49 2.91 -8.08 0.82
CA LYS A 49 4.26 -7.76 1.28
C LYS A 49 4.27 -7.43 2.76
N PRO A 50 5.32 -7.79 3.49
CA PRO A 50 5.47 -7.38 4.88
C PRO A 50 5.61 -5.85 4.96
N PRO A 51 5.24 -5.26 6.12
CA PRO A 51 5.43 -3.82 6.35
C PRO A 51 6.91 -3.46 6.31
N SER A 52 7.21 -2.24 5.86
CA SER A 52 8.59 -1.72 5.76
C SER A 52 9.29 -1.55 7.13
N GLY A 53 8.52 -1.53 8.19
CA GLY A 53 8.97 -1.46 9.58
C GLY A 53 7.77 -1.64 10.51
N HIS A 54 8.02 -2.02 11.76
CA HIS A 54 6.96 -2.20 12.75
C HIS A 54 7.32 -1.42 14.01
N THR A 55 6.48 -0.46 14.38
CA THR A 55 6.55 0.28 15.64
C THR A 55 5.45 -0.20 16.56
N ALA A 56 5.81 -0.73 17.71
CA ALA A 56 4.86 -1.15 18.74
C ALA A 56 4.92 -0.15 19.91
N ILE A 57 3.76 0.36 20.32
CA ILE A 57 3.60 1.19 21.50
C ILE A 57 2.97 0.33 22.58
N LEU A 58 3.69 0.11 23.67
CA LEU A 58 3.19 -0.55 24.86
C LEU A 58 2.59 0.51 25.78
N VAL A 59 1.32 0.35 26.12
CA VAL A 59 0.59 1.26 27.01
C VAL A 59 0.24 0.53 28.29
N ASP A 60 0.83 0.93 29.38
CA ASP A 60 0.45 0.41 30.70
C ASP A 60 -0.94 0.92 31.07
N ARG A 61 -1.86 0.00 31.25
CA ARG A 61 -3.25 0.22 31.65
C ARG A 61 -3.59 -0.58 32.92
N THR A 62 -2.60 -0.88 33.73
CA THR A 62 -2.84 -1.49 35.07
C THR A 62 -3.66 -0.60 35.95
N ASP A 63 -3.55 0.73 35.76
CA ASP A 63 -4.39 1.75 36.37
C ASP A 63 -5.09 2.62 35.31
N PRO A 64 -6.25 3.25 35.65
CA PRO A 64 -6.92 4.18 34.74
C PRO A 64 -6.06 5.38 34.38
N LEU A 65 -5.95 5.68 33.09
CA LEU A 65 -5.25 6.86 32.61
C LEU A 65 -5.97 8.14 33.02
N SER A 66 -5.24 9.10 33.60
CA SER A 66 -5.76 10.45 33.83
C SER A 66 -6.00 11.18 32.48
N GLN A 67 -6.79 12.25 32.52
CA GLN A 67 -7.05 13.07 31.32
C GLN A 67 -5.76 13.62 30.69
N ASN A 68 -4.81 14.04 31.51
CA ASN A 68 -3.53 14.57 31.02
C ASN A 68 -2.65 13.49 30.37
N GLN A 69 -2.62 12.30 30.95
CA GLN A 69 -1.92 11.15 30.35
C GLN A 69 -2.56 10.73 29.03
N SER A 70 -3.88 10.72 28.95
CA SER A 70 -4.59 10.40 27.70
C SER A 70 -4.31 11.41 26.60
N LYS A 71 -4.32 12.72 26.92
CA LYS A 71 -3.95 13.79 25.97
C LYS A 71 -2.49 13.64 25.49
N TRP A 72 -1.58 13.41 26.43
CA TRP A 72 -0.16 13.23 26.11
C TRP A 72 0.05 11.99 25.20
N LEU A 73 -0.58 10.88 25.52
CA LEU A 73 -0.53 9.66 24.73
C LEU A 73 -1.05 9.92 23.29
N PHE A 74 -2.16 10.66 23.14
CA PHE A 74 -2.70 11.02 21.84
C PHE A 74 -1.71 11.85 21.01
N ILE A 75 -1.06 12.85 21.64
CA ILE A 75 -0.04 13.68 20.99
C ILE A 75 1.15 12.81 20.55
N LEU A 76 1.62 11.92 21.43
CA LEU A 76 2.73 11.01 21.15
C LEU A 76 2.40 10.07 19.97
N VAL A 77 1.23 9.45 19.97
CA VAL A 77 0.77 8.56 18.88
C VAL A 77 0.73 9.31 17.55
N ASN A 78 0.19 10.54 17.53
CA ASN A 78 0.16 11.36 16.32
C ASN A 78 1.57 11.73 15.83
N LYS A 79 2.49 12.07 16.74
CA LYS A 79 3.88 12.35 16.39
C LYS A 79 4.58 11.11 15.79
N ILE A 80 4.37 9.94 16.38
CA ILE A 80 4.91 8.68 15.86
C ILE A 80 4.30 8.36 14.49
N LYS A 81 2.97 8.48 14.36
CA LYS A 81 2.27 8.28 13.08
C LYS A 81 2.84 9.16 11.96
N ALA A 82 3.13 10.43 12.25
CA ALA A 82 3.69 11.38 11.29
C ALA A 82 5.10 10.98 10.79
N ASN A 83 5.87 10.26 11.62
CA ASN A 83 7.25 9.84 11.34
C ASN A 83 7.37 8.38 10.89
N LEU A 84 6.26 7.65 10.75
CA LEU A 84 6.30 6.29 10.23
C LEU A 84 6.81 6.26 8.78
N PRO A 85 7.66 5.29 8.44
CA PRO A 85 8.02 5.06 7.05
C PRO A 85 6.80 4.67 6.22
N VAL A 86 6.87 4.90 4.92
CA VAL A 86 5.80 4.46 4.00
C VAL A 86 5.62 2.94 4.11
N TYR A 87 4.38 2.50 4.31
CA TYR A 87 3.98 1.11 4.60
C TYR A 87 4.54 0.56 5.92
N GLY A 88 5.03 1.43 6.83
CA GLY A 88 5.35 1.04 8.20
C GLY A 88 4.09 0.74 8.99
N LYS A 89 4.13 -0.29 9.86
CA LYS A 89 3.04 -0.71 10.74
C LYS A 89 3.20 -0.08 12.12
N LEU A 90 2.12 0.50 12.63
CA LEU A 90 1.98 0.94 14.02
C LEU A 90 1.02 0.00 14.73
N SER A 91 1.41 -0.51 15.89
CA SER A 91 0.54 -1.31 16.75
C SER A 91 0.52 -0.72 18.16
N ILE A 92 -0.65 -0.65 18.77
CA ILE A 92 -0.82 -0.24 20.16
C ILE A 92 -1.23 -1.47 20.97
N ILE A 93 -0.44 -1.80 21.98
CA ILE A 93 -0.57 -3.01 22.79
C ILE A 93 -0.78 -2.56 24.24
N PRO A 94 -1.96 -2.82 24.83
CA PRO A 94 -2.20 -2.53 26.24
C PRO A 94 -1.57 -3.60 27.11
N ILE A 95 -0.97 -3.20 28.20
CA ILE A 95 -0.58 -4.08 29.30
C ILE A 95 -1.60 -3.89 30.41
N THR A 96 -2.31 -4.96 30.76
CA THR A 96 -3.31 -4.98 31.83
C THR A 96 -2.92 -6.03 32.87
N LYS A 97 -3.50 -5.98 34.07
CA LYS A 97 -3.29 -7.00 35.10
C LYS A 97 -3.64 -8.43 34.64
N GLU A 98 -4.54 -8.52 33.67
CA GLU A 98 -5.02 -9.76 33.07
C GLU A 98 -4.26 -10.13 31.80
N SER A 99 -3.29 -9.33 31.35
CA SER A 99 -2.49 -9.63 30.16
C SER A 99 -1.70 -10.90 30.39
N GLY A 100 -2.20 -11.99 29.80
CA GLY A 100 -1.55 -13.29 29.86
C GLY A 100 -0.26 -13.34 29.03
N LYS A 101 0.17 -14.57 28.66
CA LYS A 101 1.41 -14.79 27.88
C LYS A 101 1.43 -14.13 26.50
N PHE A 102 0.28 -13.72 25.95
CA PHE A 102 0.17 -13.13 24.63
C PHE A 102 -0.38 -11.70 24.71
N LEU A 103 0.43 -10.75 24.28
CA LEU A 103 0.05 -9.34 24.16
C LEU A 103 -0.61 -9.11 22.79
N ASN A 104 -1.92 -8.98 22.76
CA ASN A 104 -2.65 -8.71 21.53
C ASN A 104 -2.80 -7.19 21.32
N PRO A 105 -2.50 -6.68 20.11
CA PRO A 105 -2.71 -5.28 19.81
C PRO A 105 -4.22 -4.96 19.76
N ILE A 106 -4.64 -3.88 20.43
CA ILE A 106 -5.99 -3.34 20.31
C ILE A 106 -6.17 -2.52 19.03
N PHE A 107 -5.05 -2.06 18.47
CA PHE A 107 -5.02 -1.26 17.27
C PHE A 107 -3.77 -1.56 16.44
N SER A 108 -3.96 -1.74 15.15
CA SER A 108 -2.88 -1.91 14.18
C SER A 108 -3.22 -1.18 12.90
N LEU A 109 -2.31 -0.33 12.44
CA LEU A 109 -2.49 0.45 11.21
C LEU A 109 -1.15 0.57 10.49
N CYS A 110 -1.19 0.51 9.16
CA CYS A 110 -0.02 0.85 8.34
C CYS A 110 -0.14 2.27 7.79
N SER A 111 1.02 2.92 7.59
CA SER A 111 1.10 4.25 6.99
C SER A 111 1.20 4.14 5.47
N PRO A 112 0.11 4.26 4.70
CA PRO A 112 0.19 4.21 3.25
C PRO A 112 0.91 5.44 2.71
N ARG A 113 1.29 5.39 1.43
CA ARG A 113 1.83 6.57 0.76
C ARG A 113 0.77 7.66 0.67
N ARG A 114 1.13 8.91 0.93
CA ARG A 114 0.22 10.04 0.79
C ARG A 114 -0.28 10.15 -0.64
N GLY A 115 -1.57 10.47 -0.84
CA GLY A 115 -2.20 10.48 -2.15
C GLY A 115 -1.54 11.41 -3.19
N ASN A 116 -0.88 12.51 -2.75
CA ASN A 116 -0.12 13.41 -3.61
C ASN A 116 1.23 12.82 -4.10
N LYS A 117 1.72 11.74 -3.45
CA LYS A 117 2.94 11.02 -3.81
C LYS A 117 2.65 9.61 -4.32
N ALA A 118 1.38 9.24 -4.42
CA ALA A 118 0.95 7.93 -4.90
C ALA A 118 1.18 7.81 -6.41
N ASN A 119 1.65 6.65 -6.85
CA ASN A 119 1.80 6.36 -8.27
C ASN A 119 0.45 5.88 -8.83
N PRO A 120 -0.20 6.62 -9.76
CA PRO A 120 -1.52 6.29 -10.28
C PRO A 120 -1.59 4.96 -11.03
N PHE A 121 -0.46 4.42 -11.50
CA PHE A 121 -0.40 3.12 -12.18
C PHE A 121 -0.51 1.93 -11.23
N TYR A 122 -0.04 2.08 -10.00
CA TYR A 122 0.06 0.99 -9.02
C TYR A 122 -0.78 1.20 -7.78
N GLU A 123 -1.19 2.43 -7.49
CA GLU A 123 -1.93 2.84 -6.30
C GLU A 123 -3.18 3.62 -6.69
N ASN A 124 -4.16 3.71 -5.80
CA ASN A 124 -5.34 4.57 -6.00
C ASN A 124 -5.16 5.90 -5.24
N PRO A 125 -4.72 6.99 -5.92
CA PRO A 125 -4.45 8.26 -5.26
C PRO A 125 -5.69 8.88 -4.60
N ARG A 126 -6.89 8.65 -5.14
CA ARG A 126 -8.16 9.17 -4.59
C ARG A 126 -8.48 8.53 -3.25
N LYS A 127 -8.37 7.19 -3.17
CA LYS A 127 -8.60 6.45 -1.92
C LYS A 127 -7.59 6.87 -0.84
N LEU A 128 -6.32 7.05 -1.21
CA LEU A 128 -5.26 7.47 -0.30
C LEU A 128 -5.39 8.93 0.16
N LYS A 129 -5.89 9.83 -0.70
CA LYS A 129 -6.11 11.23 -0.35
C LYS A 129 -7.23 11.43 0.66
N ASN A 130 -8.27 10.60 0.60
CA ASN A 130 -9.40 10.67 1.55
C ASN A 130 -9.05 10.12 2.94
N PHE A 131 -7.85 9.53 3.09
CA PHE A 131 -7.43 8.87 4.32
C PHE A 131 -6.60 9.78 5.26
N PHE A 132 -6.05 10.87 4.76
CA PHE A 132 -5.26 11.87 5.47
C PHE A 132 -5.98 13.20 5.56
#